data_7609385945f490b04d09145c0c05927a
#
_entry.id   7609385945f490b04d09145c0c05927a
#
_cell.length_a   1.000
_cell.length_b   1.000
_cell.length_c   1.000
_cell.angle_alpha   90.00
_cell.angle_beta   90.00
_cell.angle_gamma   90.00
#
_symmetry.space_group_name_H-M   'P 1'
#
loop_
_entity.id
_entity.type
_entity.pdbx_description
1 polymer ?
#
loop_
_entity_poly.entity_id
_entity_poly.type
_entity_poly.pdbx_seq_one_letter_code
_entity_poly.pdbx_strand_id
1 'polypeptide(L)'
;MKSYRKELWFETTTRRAFINITGQVEKCLSESGIQEGLVLVNAMHITASVFINDDESGLHHDFEVWLEKLAPERPYSQYKHNGFEDNADAHIKRTVMGREVVVAVTNGRLDFGPWEQIFYGEFDGKRRKRVLVKIIGE
;
A
#
# COMPACT_ATOMS: atom_id res chain seq x y z
N MET A 1 -7.14 -21.35 -16.29
CA MET A 1 -6.71 -20.20 -15.47
C MET A 1 -7.70 -19.99 -14.33
N LYS A 2 -7.18 -19.79 -13.13
CA LYS A 2 -7.97 -19.46 -11.93
C LYS A 2 -7.90 -17.98 -11.67
N SER A 3 -8.89 -17.46 -10.95
CA SER A 3 -8.96 -16.07 -10.54
C SER A 3 -9.48 -16.01 -9.10
N TYR A 4 -8.86 -15.17 -8.29
CA TYR A 4 -9.22 -14.96 -6.89
C TYR A 4 -9.26 -13.46 -6.62
N ARG A 5 -10.23 -13.01 -5.82
CA ARG A 5 -10.39 -11.60 -5.48
C ARG A 5 -10.73 -11.48 -4.00
N LYS A 6 -10.03 -10.58 -3.30
CA LYS A 6 -10.30 -10.26 -1.89
C LYS A 6 -10.13 -8.78 -1.64
N GLU A 7 -10.94 -8.21 -0.77
CA GLU A 7 -10.75 -6.85 -0.25
C GLU A 7 -10.23 -6.93 1.18
N LEU A 8 -9.15 -6.20 1.45
CA LEU A 8 -8.63 -5.97 2.79
C LEU A 8 -9.04 -4.56 3.21
N TRP A 9 -9.52 -4.41 4.43
CA TRP A 9 -10.00 -3.12 4.93
C TRP A 9 -9.10 -2.60 6.04
N PHE A 10 -8.81 -1.30 6.00
CA PHE A 10 -7.96 -0.62 6.97
C PHE A 10 -8.61 0.68 7.42
N GLU A 11 -8.50 0.95 8.71
CA GLU A 11 -8.89 2.23 9.29
C GLU A 11 -7.86 2.55 10.38
N THR A 12 -6.98 3.51 10.09
CA THR A 12 -5.91 3.89 11.03
C THR A 12 -6.41 4.95 12.01
N THR A 13 -5.86 4.91 13.22
CA THR A 13 -6.16 5.93 14.23
C THR A 13 -5.31 7.19 14.08
N THR A 14 -4.26 7.10 13.26
CA THR A 14 -3.35 8.19 12.94
C THR A 14 -3.54 8.65 11.50
N ARG A 15 -3.12 9.87 11.20
CA ARG A 15 -3.19 10.41 9.84
C ARG A 15 -2.31 9.61 8.88
N ARG A 16 -1.10 9.24 9.31
CA ARG A 16 -0.14 8.49 8.49
C ARG A 16 0.31 7.23 9.20
N ALA A 17 0.52 6.17 8.43
CA ALA A 17 1.03 4.89 8.94
C ALA A 17 1.59 4.05 7.79
N PHE A 18 2.56 3.20 8.10
CA PHE A 18 3.02 2.12 7.23
C PHE A 18 2.68 0.80 7.90
N ILE A 19 1.89 -0.02 7.24
CA ILE A 19 1.41 -1.30 7.77
C ILE A 19 1.93 -2.44 6.90
N ASN A 20 2.70 -3.36 7.47
CA ASN A 20 3.13 -4.56 6.75
C ASN A 20 1.93 -5.48 6.55
N ILE A 21 1.55 -5.71 5.29
CA ILE A 21 0.40 -6.54 4.92
C ILE A 21 0.81 -7.85 4.24
N THR A 22 2.10 -8.16 4.23
CA THR A 22 2.62 -9.37 3.58
C THR A 22 1.89 -10.63 4.03
N GLY A 23 1.70 -10.79 5.34
CA GLY A 23 0.99 -11.96 5.90
C GLY A 23 -0.45 -12.09 5.41
N GLN A 24 -1.16 -10.98 5.27
CA GLN A 24 -2.54 -10.97 4.75
C GLN A 24 -2.57 -11.35 3.26
N VAL A 25 -1.61 -10.90 2.48
CA VAL A 25 -1.49 -11.26 1.06
C VAL A 25 -1.12 -12.74 0.91
N GLU A 26 -0.19 -13.24 1.72
CA GLU A 26 0.16 -14.66 1.74
C GLU A 26 -1.07 -15.54 2.07
N LYS A 27 -1.90 -15.10 3.00
CA LYS A 27 -3.14 -15.80 3.33
C LYS A 27 -4.09 -15.83 2.13
N CYS A 28 -4.24 -14.72 1.41
CA CYS A 28 -5.03 -14.68 0.19
C CYS A 28 -4.50 -15.66 -0.85
N LEU A 29 -3.19 -15.71 -1.03
CA LEU A 29 -2.57 -16.65 -1.97
C LEU A 29 -2.86 -18.10 -1.58
N SER A 30 -2.71 -18.43 -0.30
CA SER A 30 -3.03 -19.76 0.21
C SER A 30 -4.51 -20.12 -0.06
N GLU A 31 -5.42 -19.22 0.22
CA GLU A 31 -6.86 -19.43 -0.04
C GLU A 31 -7.15 -19.64 -1.53
N SER A 32 -6.42 -18.97 -2.42
CA SER A 32 -6.63 -19.05 -3.86
C SER A 32 -6.26 -20.42 -4.44
N GLY A 33 -5.34 -21.13 -3.81
CA GLY A 33 -4.80 -22.39 -4.32
C GLY A 33 -3.92 -22.24 -5.57
N ILE A 34 -3.60 -21.01 -5.98
CA ILE A 34 -2.80 -20.77 -7.19
C ILE A 34 -1.33 -21.02 -6.88
N GLN A 35 -0.69 -21.78 -7.74
CA GLN A 35 0.72 -22.20 -7.59
C GLN A 35 1.66 -21.40 -8.51
N GLU A 36 1.19 -21.00 -9.67
CA GLU A 36 1.95 -20.22 -10.65
C GLU A 36 1.08 -19.09 -11.18
N GLY A 37 1.54 -17.86 -11.08
CA GLY A 37 0.74 -16.74 -11.53
C GLY A 37 1.26 -15.37 -11.06
N LEU A 38 0.33 -14.45 -10.89
CA LEU A 38 0.62 -13.07 -10.46
C LEU A 38 -0.37 -12.64 -9.39
N VAL A 39 0.12 -11.92 -8.39
CA VAL A 39 -0.71 -11.23 -7.39
C VAL A 39 -0.62 -9.73 -7.64
N LEU A 40 -1.78 -9.10 -7.82
CA LEU A 40 -1.92 -7.64 -7.78
C LEU A 40 -2.39 -7.24 -6.37
N VAL A 41 -1.70 -6.28 -5.75
CA VAL A 41 -2.12 -5.67 -4.48
C VAL A 41 -2.26 -4.17 -4.72
N ASN A 42 -3.47 -3.66 -4.58
CA ASN A 42 -3.84 -2.36 -5.11
C ASN A 42 -4.59 -1.51 -4.07
N ALA A 43 -4.04 -0.35 -3.72
CA ALA A 43 -4.73 0.62 -2.87
C ALA A 43 -5.87 1.27 -3.65
N MET A 44 -7.10 1.11 -3.16
CA MET A 44 -8.31 1.57 -3.82
C MET A 44 -8.78 2.92 -3.29
N HIS A 45 -7.85 3.75 -2.84
CA HIS A 45 -8.14 5.10 -2.37
C HIS A 45 -7.01 6.05 -2.79
N ILE A 46 -7.39 7.23 -3.23
CA ILE A 46 -6.45 8.20 -3.82
C ILE A 46 -5.49 8.84 -2.82
N THR A 47 -5.63 8.55 -1.52
CA THR A 47 -4.72 9.02 -0.47
C THR A 47 -4.01 7.88 0.27
N ALA A 48 -4.06 6.68 -0.28
CA ALA A 48 -3.37 5.51 0.25
C ALA A 48 -2.52 4.84 -0.83
N SER A 49 -1.56 4.05 -0.42
CA SER A 49 -0.54 3.46 -1.30
C SER A 49 -0.31 2.00 -0.95
N VAL A 50 0.19 1.24 -1.91
CA VAL A 50 0.81 -0.07 -1.67
C VAL A 50 2.20 -0.03 -2.29
N PHE A 51 3.21 -0.43 -1.53
CA PHE A 51 4.60 -0.45 -2.00
C PHE A 51 5.36 -1.61 -1.37
N ILE A 52 6.52 -1.93 -1.91
CA ILE A 52 7.37 -3.03 -1.43
C ILE A 52 8.73 -2.47 -1.06
N ASN A 53 9.17 -2.76 0.17
CA ASN A 53 10.53 -2.53 0.63
C ASN A 53 10.76 -3.29 1.93
N ASP A 54 11.91 -3.04 2.57
CA ASP A 54 12.29 -3.67 3.82
C ASP A 54 11.42 -3.18 4.99
N ASP A 55 11.13 -4.09 5.93
CA ASP A 55 10.42 -3.75 7.17
C ASP A 55 11.46 -3.42 8.25
N GLU A 56 11.97 -2.20 8.23
CA GLU A 56 12.99 -1.73 9.16
C GLU A 56 12.62 -0.31 9.65
N SER A 57 12.62 -0.11 10.96
CA SER A 57 12.07 1.09 11.58
C SER A 57 12.81 2.38 11.17
N GLY A 58 14.13 2.30 11.00
CA GLY A 58 14.93 3.45 10.55
C GLY A 58 14.58 3.86 9.13
N LEU A 59 14.35 2.89 8.25
CA LEU A 59 13.94 3.14 6.87
C LEU A 59 12.53 3.76 6.83
N HIS A 60 11.61 3.27 7.64
CA HIS A 60 10.26 3.85 7.73
C HIS A 60 10.30 5.30 8.20
N HIS A 61 11.15 5.59 9.18
CA HIS A 61 11.39 6.96 9.65
C HIS A 61 11.93 7.82 8.50
N ASP A 62 12.87 7.30 7.72
CA ASP A 62 13.47 8.03 6.60
C ASP A 62 12.45 8.30 5.49
N PHE A 63 11.56 7.35 5.20
CA PHE A 63 10.44 7.57 4.27
C PHE A 63 9.54 8.70 4.76
N GLU A 64 9.18 8.71 6.04
CA GLU A 64 8.34 9.74 6.63
C GLU A 64 8.99 11.13 6.49
N VAL A 65 10.26 11.24 6.84
CA VAL A 65 11.01 12.50 6.72
C VAL A 65 11.09 12.96 5.27
N TRP A 66 11.40 12.05 4.36
CA TRP A 66 11.51 12.36 2.93
C TRP A 66 10.18 12.82 2.35
N LEU A 67 9.09 12.11 2.67
CA LEU A 67 7.76 12.46 2.18
C LEU A 67 7.30 13.82 2.71
N GLU A 68 7.61 14.15 3.96
CA GLU A 68 7.28 15.46 4.52
C GLU A 68 8.12 16.59 3.90
N LYS A 69 9.34 16.32 3.47
CA LYS A 69 10.14 17.30 2.70
C LYS A 69 9.59 17.50 1.30
N LEU A 70 9.15 16.41 0.66
CA LEU A 70 8.63 16.44 -0.71
C LEU A 70 7.26 17.11 -0.77
N ALA A 71 6.37 16.74 0.14
CA ALA A 71 4.98 17.20 0.19
C ALA A 71 4.57 17.47 1.64
N PRO A 72 5.02 18.60 2.22
CA PRO A 72 4.70 18.89 3.62
C PRO A 72 3.19 19.03 3.84
N GLU A 73 2.69 18.46 4.93
CA GLU A 73 1.29 18.61 5.29
C GLU A 73 0.92 20.07 5.53
N ARG A 74 1.79 20.80 6.22
CA ARG A 74 1.53 22.18 6.63
C ARG A 74 2.49 23.17 5.97
N PRO A 75 2.06 24.42 5.72
CA PRO A 75 0.71 24.94 5.92
C PRO A 75 -0.26 24.40 4.85
N TYR A 76 -1.50 24.14 5.24
CA TYR A 76 -2.51 23.61 4.31
C TYR A 76 -2.75 24.54 3.11
N SER A 77 -2.66 25.85 3.35
CA SER A 77 -2.91 26.88 2.34
C SER A 77 -1.87 26.92 1.20
N GLN A 78 -0.76 26.19 1.33
CA GLN A 78 0.22 26.15 0.24
C GLN A 78 -0.28 25.40 -0.99
N TYR A 79 -1.35 24.60 -0.83
CA TYR A 79 -1.89 23.79 -1.92
C TYR A 79 -3.23 24.33 -2.40
N LYS A 80 -3.40 24.40 -3.71
CA LYS A 80 -4.66 24.84 -4.32
C LYS A 80 -5.80 23.88 -4.07
N HIS A 81 -5.50 22.58 -3.94
CA HIS A 81 -6.49 21.55 -3.61
C HIS A 81 -7.16 21.80 -2.24
N ASN A 82 -6.45 22.42 -1.32
CA ASN A 82 -6.89 22.61 0.06
C ASN A 82 -7.81 23.83 0.26
N GLY A 83 -8.64 24.16 -0.73
CA GLY A 83 -9.69 25.19 -0.55
C GLY A 83 -10.70 24.76 0.51
N PHE A 84 -11.22 23.53 0.40
CA PHE A 84 -12.16 22.94 1.37
C PHE A 84 -11.60 21.68 2.02
N GLU A 85 -10.47 21.16 1.52
CA GLU A 85 -9.84 19.94 1.98
C GLU A 85 -8.57 20.25 2.76
N ASP A 86 -7.96 19.22 3.34
CA ASP A 86 -6.72 19.33 4.10
C ASP A 86 -5.70 18.25 3.70
N ASN A 87 -5.87 17.63 2.55
CA ASN A 87 -5.20 16.37 2.20
C ASN A 87 -4.45 16.38 0.86
N ALA A 88 -4.11 17.56 0.34
CA ALA A 88 -3.33 17.63 -0.90
C ALA A 88 -2.01 16.87 -0.81
N ASP A 89 -1.33 16.98 0.33
CA ASP A 89 -0.08 16.27 0.58
C ASP A 89 -0.26 14.76 0.51
N ALA A 90 -1.39 14.27 1.01
CA ALA A 90 -1.69 12.84 0.99
C ALA A 90 -1.85 12.30 -0.45
N HIS A 91 -2.50 13.06 -1.32
CA HIS A 91 -2.62 12.71 -2.74
C HIS A 91 -1.25 12.64 -3.41
N ILE A 92 -0.37 13.57 -3.10
CA ILE A 92 0.97 13.63 -3.68
C ILE A 92 1.82 12.47 -3.15
N LYS A 93 1.80 12.22 -1.84
CA LYS A 93 2.52 11.11 -1.21
C LYS A 93 2.10 9.77 -1.82
N ARG A 94 0.79 9.54 -1.98
CA ARG A 94 0.27 8.33 -2.61
C ARG A 94 0.76 8.18 -4.05
N THR A 95 0.75 9.26 -4.82
CA THR A 95 1.18 9.23 -6.21
C THR A 95 2.66 8.86 -6.33
N VAL A 96 3.48 9.35 -5.40
CA VAL A 96 4.92 9.06 -5.37
C VAL A 96 5.20 7.64 -4.91
N MET A 97 4.53 7.18 -3.84
CA MET A 97 4.76 5.85 -3.27
C MET A 97 4.12 4.74 -4.09
N GLY A 98 3.11 5.04 -4.87
CA GLY A 98 2.52 4.10 -5.80
C GLY A 98 1.14 3.61 -5.41
N ARG A 99 0.40 3.21 -6.43
CA ARG A 99 -0.97 2.70 -6.29
C ARG A 99 -1.01 1.21 -6.01
N GLU A 100 -0.16 0.43 -6.69
CA GLU A 100 -0.20 -1.03 -6.66
C GLU A 100 1.17 -1.64 -6.82
N VAL A 101 1.25 -2.91 -6.44
CA VAL A 101 2.40 -3.76 -6.74
C VAL A 101 1.91 -5.04 -7.38
N VAL A 102 2.77 -5.65 -8.20
CA VAL A 102 2.56 -6.99 -8.76
C VAL A 102 3.70 -7.86 -8.31
N VAL A 103 3.36 -9.03 -7.76
CA VAL A 103 4.34 -10.01 -7.28
C VAL A 103 4.11 -11.32 -8.01
N ALA A 104 5.18 -11.92 -8.50
CA ALA A 104 5.11 -13.24 -9.09
C ALA A 104 4.75 -14.29 -8.03
N VAL A 105 4.00 -15.30 -8.44
CA VAL A 105 3.72 -16.49 -7.63
C VAL A 105 4.47 -17.67 -8.24
N THR A 106 5.34 -18.29 -7.47
CA THR A 106 6.15 -19.44 -7.90
C THR A 106 6.03 -20.54 -6.83
N ASN A 107 5.62 -21.73 -7.24
CA ASN A 107 5.45 -22.86 -6.33
C ASN A 107 4.55 -22.53 -5.12
N GLY A 108 3.49 -21.77 -5.34
CA GLY A 108 2.52 -21.41 -4.31
C GLY A 108 2.99 -20.36 -3.32
N ARG A 109 4.07 -19.65 -3.63
CA ARG A 109 4.65 -18.62 -2.75
C ARG A 109 4.84 -17.33 -3.50
N LEU A 110 4.80 -16.23 -2.75
CA LEU A 110 5.22 -14.92 -3.27
C LEU A 110 6.72 -14.97 -3.56
N ASP A 111 7.09 -14.68 -4.80
CA ASP A 111 8.47 -14.77 -5.26
C ASP A 111 9.17 -13.45 -5.02
N PHE A 112 9.72 -13.31 -3.82
CA PHE A 112 10.36 -12.08 -3.35
C PHE A 112 11.88 -12.13 -3.48
N GLY A 113 12.47 -10.97 -3.72
CA GLY A 113 13.87 -10.74 -3.43
C GLY A 113 14.10 -10.65 -1.91
N PRO A 114 15.36 -10.64 -1.47
CA PRO A 114 15.66 -10.54 -0.03
C PRO A 114 15.05 -9.27 0.58
N TRP A 115 14.45 -9.43 1.77
CA TRP A 115 13.91 -8.33 2.58
C TRP A 115 12.69 -7.62 2.01
N GLU A 116 12.15 -8.07 0.86
CA GLU A 116 10.94 -7.47 0.32
C GLU A 116 9.73 -7.82 1.17
N GLN A 117 8.99 -6.78 1.58
CA GLN A 117 7.72 -6.89 2.29
C GLN A 117 6.71 -5.94 1.65
N ILE A 118 5.45 -6.32 1.65
CA ILE A 118 4.38 -5.51 1.09
C ILE A 118 3.81 -4.61 2.19
N PHE A 119 3.74 -3.31 1.89
CA PHE A 119 3.22 -2.31 2.83
C PHE A 119 1.97 -1.62 2.28
N TYR A 120 1.04 -1.36 3.20
CA TYR A 120 -0.02 -0.39 2.99
C TYR A 120 0.45 0.95 3.58
N GLY A 121 0.48 1.99 2.75
CA GLY A 121 0.84 3.34 3.17
C GLY A 121 -0.42 4.19 3.33
N GLU A 122 -0.66 4.71 4.53
CA GLU A 122 -1.78 5.59 4.82
C GLU A 122 -1.28 7.03 4.94
N PHE A 123 -1.90 7.95 4.19
CA PHE A 123 -1.51 9.36 4.22
C PHE A 123 -2.64 10.29 4.62
N ASP A 124 -3.87 9.79 4.73
CA ASP A 124 -5.05 10.56 5.16
C ASP A 124 -5.98 9.64 5.96
N GLY A 125 -5.49 9.23 7.13
CA GLY A 125 -6.12 8.21 7.96
C GLY A 125 -7.42 8.64 8.63
N LYS A 126 -7.86 7.83 9.60
CA LYS A 126 -9.09 8.02 10.36
C LYS A 126 -10.35 7.85 9.49
N ARG A 127 -10.24 7.15 8.40
CA ARG A 127 -11.35 6.75 7.52
C ARG A 127 -11.09 5.36 6.96
N ARG A 128 -12.17 4.65 6.69
CA ARG A 128 -12.10 3.28 6.23
C ARG A 128 -11.75 3.23 4.74
N LYS A 129 -10.71 2.47 4.40
CA LYS A 129 -10.21 2.31 3.03
C LYS A 129 -9.95 0.84 2.74
N ARG A 130 -9.98 0.48 1.46
CA ARG A 130 -9.76 -0.91 1.06
C ARG A 130 -8.53 -1.07 0.18
N VAL A 131 -7.96 -2.27 0.24
CA VAL A 131 -6.92 -2.76 -0.65
C VAL A 131 -7.47 -3.96 -1.39
N LEU A 132 -7.39 -3.93 -2.70
CA LEU A 132 -7.82 -5.04 -3.54
C LEU A 132 -6.66 -6.00 -3.74
N VAL A 133 -6.89 -7.28 -3.45
CA VAL A 133 -5.97 -8.36 -3.81
C VAL A 133 -6.60 -9.15 -4.94
N LYS A 134 -5.93 -9.23 -6.07
CA LYS A 134 -6.36 -10.00 -7.24
C LYS A 134 -5.25 -10.97 -7.62
N ILE A 135 -5.59 -12.26 -7.72
CA ILE A 135 -4.61 -13.29 -8.06
C ILE A 135 -5.12 -14.04 -9.28
N ILE A 136 -4.27 -14.19 -10.28
CA ILE A 136 -4.57 -14.97 -11.47
C ILE A 136 -3.44 -15.97 -11.73
N GLY A 137 -3.79 -17.15 -12.22
CA GLY A 137 -2.80 -18.17 -12.57
C GLY A 137 -3.38 -19.57 -12.56
N GLU A 138 -2.51 -20.54 -12.37
CA GLU A 138 -2.86 -21.97 -12.37
C GLU A 138 -2.67 -22.60 -10.99
#